data_1807c4db0a493007d319d8799f2b1ee6
#
_entry.id   1807c4db0a493007d319d8799f2b1ee6
#
_cell.length_a   1.000
_cell.length_b   1.000
_cell.length_c   1.000
_cell.angle_alpha   90.00
_cell.angle_beta   90.00
_cell.angle_gamma   90.00
#
_symmetry.space_group_name_H-M   'P 1'
#
loop_
_entity.id
_entity.type
_entity.pdbx_description
1 polymer ?
#
loop_
_entity_poly.entity_id
_entity_poly.type
_entity_poly.pdbx_seq_one_letter_code
_entity_poly.pdbx_strand_id
1 'polypeptide(L)'
;MEMTKLLDLVDSLKPDSKKERECNILILDGLNTFLRSFAVVKQINSTGHNVGGLVGFLKSLGSTVRMFNPEKIIVTWDGRGGAQNRKNADSNYKAQRLYTGVIHWDLYDTKVEEIDSMNEQIARLQDYLACLPLQFVQIDKLEADDEIAFIVQEASKRGEKSIIVSTDKDFLQLIDENTRVYSPVKKVLYDHKNVVDTLQVLPENYNIVKALVGDASDNLAGVKGVGVRGLVKYFPKLVTEVTYSLNDIFEDCASQEKPKAIHTKILADWHHVENNFKIMDLHDTVLDSVEQDLVYKILAEPVTKVNIGRFLQLLDEDRLDFVKDTEGWLCNTFSSVKIS
;
A
#
# COMPACT_ATOMS: atom_id res chain seq x y z
N MET A 1 -23.97 -10.34 2.32
CA MET A 1 -24.35 -11.39 1.34
C MET A 1 -23.78 -11.14 -0.07
N GLU A 2 -23.53 -9.89 -0.47
CA GLU A 2 -22.99 -9.59 -1.82
C GLU A 2 -21.48 -9.76 -1.94
N MET A 3 -20.69 -9.46 -0.91
CA MET A 3 -19.23 -9.52 -0.96
C MET A 3 -18.69 -10.97 -1.02
N THR A 4 -19.30 -11.89 -0.27
CA THR A 4 -18.94 -13.31 -0.29
C THR A 4 -19.24 -13.93 -1.67
N LYS A 5 -20.39 -13.60 -2.27
CA LYS A 5 -20.73 -14.03 -3.64
C LYS A 5 -19.79 -13.45 -4.70
N LEU A 6 -19.27 -12.23 -4.48
CA LEU A 6 -18.35 -11.61 -5.41
C LEU A 6 -16.94 -12.25 -5.34
N LEU A 7 -16.48 -12.61 -4.14
CA LEU A 7 -15.25 -13.36 -3.93
C LEU A 7 -15.34 -14.76 -4.55
N ASP A 8 -16.47 -15.45 -4.36
CA ASP A 8 -16.71 -16.77 -4.97
C ASP A 8 -16.81 -16.68 -6.51
N LEU A 9 -17.31 -15.58 -7.07
CA LEU A 9 -17.35 -15.36 -8.51
C LEU A 9 -15.95 -15.12 -9.08
N VAL A 10 -15.10 -14.38 -8.37
CA VAL A 10 -13.69 -14.14 -8.75
C VAL A 10 -12.90 -15.46 -8.66
N ASP A 11 -13.18 -16.29 -7.65
CA ASP A 11 -12.53 -17.60 -7.50
C ASP A 11 -12.98 -18.64 -8.57
N SER A 12 -14.15 -18.41 -9.21
CA SER A 12 -14.65 -19.30 -10.27
C SER A 12 -14.07 -18.99 -11.66
N LEU A 13 -13.36 -17.87 -11.83
CA LEU A 13 -12.71 -17.55 -13.10
C LEU A 13 -11.51 -18.49 -13.30
N LYS A 14 -11.64 -19.42 -14.27
CA LYS A 14 -10.49 -20.22 -14.71
C LYS A 14 -9.42 -19.29 -15.27
N PRO A 15 -8.13 -19.52 -14.94
CA PRO A 15 -7.06 -18.73 -15.54
C PRO A 15 -7.09 -18.93 -17.05
N ASP A 16 -7.21 -17.83 -17.77
CA ASP A 16 -7.02 -17.84 -19.20
C ASP A 16 -5.52 -17.97 -19.46
N SER A 17 -5.07 -19.13 -19.95
CA SER A 17 -3.65 -19.42 -20.21
C SER A 17 -3.02 -18.53 -21.29
N LYS A 18 -3.76 -17.53 -21.80
CA LYS A 18 -3.32 -16.53 -22.78
C LYS A 18 -3.38 -15.08 -22.25
N LYS A 19 -3.63 -14.89 -20.95
CA LYS A 19 -3.69 -13.52 -20.42
C LYS A 19 -2.32 -12.88 -20.51
N GLU A 20 -2.26 -11.74 -21.21
CA GLU A 20 -1.03 -10.93 -21.26
C GLU A 20 -0.60 -10.53 -19.87
N ARG A 21 0.70 -10.48 -19.69
CA ARG A 21 1.31 -10.08 -18.42
C ARG A 21 1.17 -8.56 -18.25
N GLU A 22 0.54 -8.16 -17.15
CA GLU A 22 0.27 -6.75 -16.86
C GLU A 22 1.44 -6.06 -16.15
N CYS A 23 2.25 -6.83 -15.40
CA CYS A 23 3.43 -6.30 -14.70
C CYS A 23 4.50 -7.38 -14.52
N ASN A 24 5.73 -6.94 -14.26
CA ASN A 24 6.82 -7.83 -13.83
C ASN A 24 6.71 -8.11 -12.32
N ILE A 25 6.43 -7.07 -11.53
CA ILE A 25 6.43 -7.12 -10.07
C ILE A 25 5.05 -6.68 -9.55
N LEU A 26 4.46 -7.51 -8.70
CA LEU A 26 3.28 -7.17 -7.91
C LEU A 26 3.71 -6.95 -6.46
N ILE A 27 3.49 -5.77 -5.92
CA ILE A 27 3.89 -5.42 -4.56
C ILE A 27 2.63 -5.16 -3.75
N LEU A 28 2.45 -5.93 -2.66
CA LEU A 28 1.34 -5.76 -1.74
C LEU A 28 1.80 -5.02 -0.50
N ASP A 29 1.11 -3.94 -0.19
CA ASP A 29 1.10 -3.34 1.15
C ASP A 29 0.37 -4.30 2.09
N GLY A 30 1.17 -5.08 2.86
CA GLY A 30 0.69 -6.22 3.61
C GLY A 30 -0.21 -5.81 4.77
N LEU A 31 0.24 -4.86 5.58
CA LEU A 31 -0.55 -4.44 6.75
C LEU A 31 -1.87 -3.77 6.33
N ASN A 32 -1.85 -2.90 5.33
CA ASN A 32 -3.06 -2.27 4.78
C ASN A 32 -4.04 -3.33 4.26
N THR A 33 -3.55 -4.32 3.51
CA THR A 33 -4.37 -5.42 2.99
C THR A 33 -4.95 -6.27 4.11
N PHE A 34 -4.16 -6.59 5.14
CA PHE A 34 -4.60 -7.38 6.28
C PHE A 34 -5.66 -6.64 7.12
N LEU A 35 -5.37 -5.41 7.55
CA LEU A 35 -6.29 -4.63 8.40
C LEU A 35 -7.65 -4.41 7.72
N ARG A 36 -7.64 -4.15 6.42
CA ARG A 36 -8.87 -4.03 5.64
C ARG A 36 -9.62 -5.37 5.57
N SER A 37 -8.91 -6.48 5.38
CA SER A 37 -9.51 -7.81 5.34
C SER A 37 -10.11 -8.15 6.70
N PHE A 38 -9.39 -7.91 7.78
CA PHE A 38 -9.84 -8.10 9.14
C PHE A 38 -11.11 -7.29 9.45
N ALA A 39 -11.16 -6.03 9.01
CA ALA A 39 -12.31 -5.15 9.26
C ALA A 39 -13.58 -5.55 8.50
N VAL A 40 -13.46 -6.19 7.33
CA VAL A 40 -14.60 -6.39 6.41
C VAL A 40 -15.02 -7.85 6.30
N VAL A 41 -14.07 -8.80 6.38
CA VAL A 41 -14.36 -10.21 6.19
C VAL A 41 -14.76 -10.84 7.51
N LYS A 42 -16.04 -11.21 7.62
CA LYS A 42 -16.57 -11.97 8.77
C LYS A 42 -16.54 -13.46 8.43
N GLN A 43 -15.48 -14.14 8.78
CA GLN A 43 -15.36 -15.58 8.64
C GLN A 43 -14.90 -16.18 9.97
N ILE A 44 -15.65 -17.17 10.41
CA ILE A 44 -15.39 -17.94 11.63
C ILE A 44 -15.01 -19.36 11.20
N ASN A 45 -13.98 -19.93 11.80
CA ASN A 45 -13.61 -21.31 11.59
C ASN A 45 -14.55 -22.26 12.36
N SER A 46 -14.40 -23.58 12.18
CA SER A 46 -15.28 -24.59 12.82
C SER A 46 -15.15 -24.63 14.35
N THR A 47 -14.15 -23.97 14.94
CA THR A 47 -13.96 -23.86 16.40
C THR A 47 -14.48 -22.54 16.98
N GLY A 48 -15.08 -21.69 16.15
CA GLY A 48 -15.68 -20.42 16.58
C GLY A 48 -14.73 -19.22 16.58
N HIS A 49 -13.48 -19.37 16.13
CA HIS A 49 -12.52 -18.26 16.07
C HIS A 49 -12.67 -17.45 14.77
N ASN A 50 -12.58 -16.14 14.88
CA ASN A 50 -12.51 -15.26 13.71
C ASN A 50 -11.19 -15.47 12.95
N VAL A 51 -11.31 -15.67 11.65
CA VAL A 51 -10.19 -15.89 10.73
C VAL A 51 -10.32 -14.99 9.49
N GLY A 52 -11.17 -13.97 9.58
CA GLY A 52 -11.52 -13.09 8.46
C GLY A 52 -10.33 -12.31 7.91
N GLY A 53 -9.42 -11.86 8.77
CA GLY A 53 -8.20 -11.17 8.35
C GLY A 53 -7.30 -12.06 7.50
N LEU A 54 -7.02 -13.26 8.01
CA LEU A 54 -6.20 -14.26 7.34
C LEU A 54 -6.78 -14.69 5.99
N VAL A 55 -8.03 -15.12 5.97
CA VAL A 55 -8.69 -15.60 4.75
C VAL A 55 -8.88 -14.48 3.74
N GLY A 56 -9.27 -13.30 4.21
CA GLY A 56 -9.46 -12.14 3.36
C GLY A 56 -8.16 -11.69 2.70
N PHE A 57 -7.05 -11.72 3.44
CA PHE A 57 -5.72 -11.43 2.89
C PHE A 57 -5.34 -12.42 1.78
N LEU A 58 -5.40 -13.72 2.07
CA LEU A 58 -5.03 -14.78 1.11
C LEU A 58 -5.89 -14.72 -0.17
N LYS A 59 -7.20 -14.47 -0.03
CA LYS A 59 -8.10 -14.30 -1.17
C LYS A 59 -7.80 -13.02 -1.96
N SER A 60 -7.47 -11.91 -1.28
CA SER A 60 -7.07 -10.65 -1.92
C SER A 60 -5.77 -10.81 -2.70
N LEU A 61 -4.76 -11.45 -2.09
CA LEU A 61 -3.50 -11.79 -2.75
C LEU A 61 -3.75 -12.64 -4.00
N GLY A 62 -4.46 -13.75 -3.86
CA GLY A 62 -4.75 -14.64 -4.99
C GLY A 62 -5.54 -13.95 -6.10
N SER A 63 -6.48 -13.07 -5.76
CA SER A 63 -7.25 -12.30 -6.74
C SER A 63 -6.36 -11.35 -7.53
N THR A 64 -5.48 -10.61 -6.88
CA THR A 64 -4.58 -9.66 -7.54
C THR A 64 -3.50 -10.35 -8.37
N VAL A 65 -2.97 -11.48 -7.90
CA VAL A 65 -2.03 -12.29 -8.68
C VAL A 65 -2.67 -12.79 -9.98
N ARG A 66 -3.88 -13.34 -9.91
CA ARG A 66 -4.62 -13.77 -11.13
C ARG A 66 -5.01 -12.60 -12.03
N MET A 67 -5.27 -11.43 -11.45
CA MET A 67 -5.63 -10.24 -12.21
C MET A 67 -4.47 -9.74 -13.05
N PHE A 68 -3.28 -9.63 -12.47
CA PHE A 68 -2.13 -8.96 -13.08
C PHE A 68 -1.08 -9.89 -13.66
N ASN A 69 -1.15 -11.19 -13.33
CA ASN A 69 -0.27 -12.23 -13.87
C ASN A 69 1.23 -11.90 -13.74
N PRO A 70 1.75 -11.56 -12.53
CA PRO A 70 3.10 -11.07 -12.34
C PRO A 70 4.16 -12.17 -12.47
N GLU A 71 5.43 -11.76 -12.70
CA GLU A 71 6.60 -12.64 -12.60
C GLU A 71 7.08 -12.82 -11.17
N LYS A 72 6.99 -11.75 -10.37
CA LYS A 72 7.42 -11.69 -8.97
C LYS A 72 6.32 -11.12 -8.11
N ILE A 73 6.23 -11.62 -6.90
CA ILE A 73 5.30 -11.13 -5.87
C ILE A 73 6.13 -10.73 -4.67
N ILE A 74 5.91 -9.51 -4.18
CA ILE A 74 6.54 -8.99 -2.97
C ILE A 74 5.43 -8.56 -2.02
N VAL A 75 5.52 -8.97 -0.77
CA VAL A 75 4.66 -8.49 0.31
C VAL A 75 5.54 -7.69 1.25
N THR A 76 5.21 -6.42 1.46
CA THR A 76 5.92 -5.55 2.41
C THR A 76 5.11 -5.43 3.70
N TRP A 77 5.80 -5.24 4.81
CA TRP A 77 5.18 -5.11 6.13
C TRP A 77 5.94 -4.11 6.98
N ASP A 78 5.22 -3.27 7.73
CA ASP A 78 5.85 -2.31 8.64
C ASP A 78 6.81 -3.01 9.61
N GLY A 79 8.03 -2.52 9.67
CA GLY A 79 9.02 -2.96 10.63
C GLY A 79 8.72 -2.46 12.05
N ARG A 80 9.30 -3.08 13.05
CA ARG A 80 9.17 -2.62 14.44
C ARG A 80 9.71 -1.21 14.57
N GLY A 81 8.89 -0.27 15.03
CA GLY A 81 9.27 1.13 15.17
C GLY A 81 9.34 1.90 13.85
N GLY A 82 8.74 1.41 12.75
CA GLY A 82 8.79 2.03 11.42
C GLY A 82 8.45 3.52 11.42
N ALA A 83 7.36 3.90 12.09
CA ALA A 83 6.95 5.31 12.15
C ALA A 83 7.84 6.23 13.01
N GLN A 84 8.92 5.71 13.64
CA GLN A 84 9.70 6.50 14.61
C GLN A 84 10.44 7.67 13.95
N ASN A 85 10.95 7.50 12.74
CA ASN A 85 11.66 8.55 12.02
C ASN A 85 10.73 9.73 11.72
N ARG A 86 9.53 9.45 11.21
CA ARG A 86 8.50 10.48 10.95
C ARG A 86 7.94 11.11 12.22
N LYS A 87 7.78 10.32 13.31
CA LYS A 87 7.39 10.85 14.63
C LYS A 87 8.46 11.72 15.27
N ASN A 88 9.72 11.49 14.99
CA ASN A 88 10.80 12.37 15.42
C ASN A 88 10.78 13.72 14.68
N ALA A 89 10.34 13.71 13.42
CA ALA A 89 10.17 14.94 12.63
C ALA A 89 8.89 15.70 13.05
N ASP A 90 7.79 15.01 13.31
CA ASP A 90 6.55 15.55 13.87
C ASP A 90 5.91 14.57 14.84
N SER A 91 5.84 14.94 16.12
CA SER A 91 5.24 14.12 17.18
C SER A 91 3.72 13.87 16.98
N ASN A 92 3.06 14.68 16.16
CA ASN A 92 1.64 14.50 15.80
C ASN A 92 1.43 13.46 14.71
N TYR A 93 2.49 13.08 13.97
CA TYR A 93 2.39 12.11 12.90
C TYR A 93 1.77 10.79 13.40
N LYS A 94 0.66 10.39 12.80
CA LYS A 94 -0.11 9.19 13.17
C LYS A 94 -0.51 9.10 14.65
N ALA A 95 -0.43 10.21 15.43
CA ALA A 95 -0.69 10.20 16.88
C ALA A 95 -2.15 9.79 17.21
N GLN A 96 -3.08 10.05 16.30
CA GLN A 96 -4.51 9.70 16.46
C GLN A 96 -4.86 8.34 15.85
N ARG A 97 -3.93 7.62 15.23
CA ARG A 97 -4.15 6.24 14.77
C ARG A 97 -4.23 5.26 15.96
N LEU A 98 -4.91 5.67 17.03
CA LEU A 98 -5.33 4.74 18.05
C LEU A 98 -6.47 3.91 17.47
N TYR A 99 -6.33 2.61 17.52
CA TYR A 99 -7.40 1.65 17.28
C TYR A 99 -8.58 2.00 18.23
N THR A 100 -9.51 2.82 17.78
CA THR A 100 -10.42 3.57 18.65
C THR A 100 -11.69 2.81 19.07
N GLY A 101 -11.89 1.59 18.55
CA GLY A 101 -13.06 0.79 18.89
C GLY A 101 -12.92 -0.67 18.55
N VAL A 102 -13.82 -1.49 19.04
CA VAL A 102 -14.01 -2.87 18.57
C VAL A 102 -14.71 -2.79 17.22
N ILE A 103 -14.15 -3.44 16.19
CA ILE A 103 -14.76 -3.50 14.86
C ILE A 103 -15.84 -4.57 14.82
N HIS A 104 -15.59 -5.71 15.48
CA HIS A 104 -16.45 -6.89 15.47
C HIS A 104 -17.11 -7.11 16.84
N TRP A 105 -17.99 -6.18 17.24
CA TRP A 105 -18.76 -6.25 18.48
C TRP A 105 -19.63 -7.50 18.63
N ASP A 106 -19.90 -8.17 17.54
CA ASP A 106 -20.61 -9.44 17.49
C ASP A 106 -19.73 -10.65 17.78
N LEU A 107 -18.42 -10.48 17.84
CA LEU A 107 -17.42 -11.55 18.02
C LEU A 107 -16.55 -11.36 19.27
N TYR A 108 -16.36 -10.13 19.74
CA TYR A 108 -15.46 -9.80 20.85
C TYR A 108 -16.15 -8.91 21.87
N ASP A 109 -16.01 -9.27 23.13
CA ASP A 109 -16.55 -8.48 24.25
C ASP A 109 -15.65 -7.28 24.57
N THR A 110 -14.36 -7.39 24.29
CA THR A 110 -13.37 -6.35 24.58
C THR A 110 -12.46 -6.05 23.41
N LYS A 111 -11.92 -4.82 23.41
CA LYS A 111 -10.91 -4.39 22.45
C LYS A 111 -9.62 -5.22 22.55
N VAL A 112 -9.28 -5.70 23.74
CA VAL A 112 -8.07 -6.50 23.96
C VAL A 112 -8.20 -7.84 23.25
N GLU A 113 -9.34 -8.53 23.40
CA GLU A 113 -9.61 -9.79 22.69
C GLU A 113 -9.55 -9.63 21.17
N GLU A 114 -10.09 -8.55 20.65
CA GLU A 114 -10.03 -8.29 19.21
C GLU A 114 -8.59 -8.04 18.72
N ILE A 115 -7.78 -7.28 19.49
CA ILE A 115 -6.37 -7.03 19.17
C ILE A 115 -5.57 -8.34 19.28
N ASP A 116 -5.81 -9.15 20.28
CA ASP A 116 -5.12 -10.44 20.45
C ASP A 116 -5.42 -11.37 19.27
N SER A 117 -6.70 -11.49 18.89
CA SER A 117 -7.09 -12.27 17.71
C SER A 117 -6.48 -11.72 16.42
N MET A 118 -6.41 -10.41 16.28
CA MET A 118 -5.77 -9.76 15.12
C MET A 118 -4.28 -10.12 15.05
N ASN A 119 -3.57 -10.02 16.19
CA ASN A 119 -2.14 -10.35 16.27
C ASN A 119 -1.87 -11.84 16.00
N GLU A 120 -2.72 -12.73 16.51
CA GLU A 120 -2.64 -14.17 16.24
C GLU A 120 -2.81 -14.46 14.75
N GLN A 121 -3.79 -13.81 14.09
CA GLN A 121 -3.99 -13.96 12.65
C GLN A 121 -2.83 -13.41 11.83
N ILE A 122 -2.20 -12.29 12.25
CA ILE A 122 -1.00 -11.74 11.60
C ILE A 122 0.16 -12.74 11.70
N ALA A 123 0.42 -13.26 12.90
CA ALA A 123 1.49 -14.25 13.10
C ALA A 123 1.25 -15.50 12.26
N ARG A 124 0.00 -15.98 12.25
CA ARG A 124 -0.38 -17.17 11.46
C ARG A 124 -0.32 -16.93 9.94
N LEU A 125 -0.63 -15.71 9.49
CA LEU A 125 -0.51 -15.33 8.09
C LEU A 125 0.92 -15.49 7.58
N GLN A 126 1.94 -15.19 8.39
CA GLN A 126 3.34 -15.37 8.00
C GLN A 126 3.67 -16.84 7.68
N ASP A 127 3.10 -17.80 8.43
CA ASP A 127 3.25 -19.22 8.13
C ASP A 127 2.68 -19.60 6.76
N TYR A 128 1.51 -19.04 6.41
CA TYR A 128 0.91 -19.26 5.09
C TYR A 128 1.72 -18.61 3.98
N LEU A 129 2.20 -17.37 4.18
CA LEU A 129 3.02 -16.67 3.19
C LEU A 129 4.34 -17.42 2.92
N ALA A 130 4.94 -18.02 3.93
CA ALA A 130 6.13 -18.87 3.77
C ALA A 130 5.91 -20.12 2.90
N CYS A 131 4.65 -20.51 2.65
CA CYS A 131 4.31 -21.59 1.74
C CYS A 131 4.15 -21.14 0.27
N LEU A 132 4.15 -19.83 0.02
CA LEU A 132 3.84 -19.24 -1.29
C LEU A 132 5.10 -18.77 -2.02
N PRO A 133 5.10 -18.72 -3.35
CA PRO A 133 6.23 -18.29 -4.16
C PRO A 133 6.32 -16.76 -4.19
N LEU A 134 6.69 -16.15 -3.09
CA LEU A 134 6.79 -14.71 -2.93
C LEU A 134 7.99 -14.33 -2.05
N GLN A 135 8.34 -13.06 -2.09
CA GLN A 135 9.33 -12.47 -1.19
C GLN A 135 8.59 -11.62 -0.14
N PHE A 136 9.04 -11.71 1.10
CA PHE A 136 8.49 -10.96 2.21
C PHE A 136 9.53 -9.97 2.73
N VAL A 137 9.22 -8.67 2.67
CA VAL A 137 10.10 -7.59 3.10
C VAL A 137 9.53 -6.96 4.36
N GLN A 138 10.33 -6.94 5.41
CA GLN A 138 10.02 -6.28 6.68
C GLN A 138 11.34 -5.89 7.35
N ILE A 139 11.63 -4.61 7.42
CA ILE A 139 12.89 -4.10 7.98
C ILE A 139 12.57 -3.24 9.19
N ASP A 140 13.18 -3.57 10.34
CA ASP A 140 12.99 -2.81 11.57
C ASP A 140 13.32 -1.32 11.35
N LYS A 141 12.51 -0.43 11.91
CA LYS A 141 12.55 1.03 11.82
C LYS A 141 12.11 1.63 10.49
N LEU A 142 11.72 0.82 9.50
CA LEU A 142 11.11 1.30 8.25
C LEU A 142 9.61 1.07 8.25
N GLU A 143 8.87 1.97 7.63
CA GLU A 143 7.49 1.73 7.24
C GLU A 143 7.46 0.99 5.89
N ALA A 144 6.43 0.19 5.66
CA ALA A 144 6.23 -0.50 4.40
C ALA A 144 6.22 0.46 3.19
N ASP A 145 5.78 1.71 3.42
CA ASP A 145 5.72 2.75 2.39
C ASP A 145 7.11 3.07 1.83
N ASP A 146 8.12 3.15 2.71
CA ASP A 146 9.51 3.43 2.31
C ASP A 146 10.12 2.26 1.56
N GLU A 147 9.84 1.02 2.02
CA GLU A 147 10.28 -0.21 1.35
C GLU A 147 9.67 -0.31 -0.05
N ILE A 148 8.35 -0.07 -0.18
CA ILE A 148 7.63 -0.07 -1.47
C ILE A 148 8.24 0.97 -2.40
N ALA A 149 8.42 2.20 -1.91
CA ALA A 149 8.96 3.30 -2.70
C ALA A 149 10.36 2.96 -3.25
N PHE A 150 11.24 2.44 -2.40
CA PHE A 150 12.57 2.00 -2.82
C PHE A 150 12.52 0.89 -3.89
N ILE A 151 11.69 -0.14 -3.66
CA ILE A 151 11.56 -1.28 -4.57
C ILE A 151 11.07 -0.84 -5.95
N VAL A 152 10.03 0.01 -6.03
CA VAL A 152 9.48 0.43 -7.33
C VAL A 152 10.42 1.37 -8.07
N GLN A 153 11.14 2.25 -7.36
CA GLN A 153 12.15 3.12 -7.98
C GLN A 153 13.29 2.31 -8.58
N GLU A 154 13.79 1.30 -7.85
CA GLU A 154 14.81 0.40 -8.35
C GLU A 154 14.33 -0.45 -9.52
N ALA A 155 13.08 -0.92 -9.49
CA ALA A 155 12.46 -1.62 -10.60
C ALA A 155 12.31 -0.73 -11.84
N SER A 156 11.83 0.51 -11.66
CA SER A 156 11.65 1.47 -12.75
C SER A 156 12.98 1.83 -13.43
N LYS A 157 14.08 1.99 -12.67
CA LYS A 157 15.43 2.18 -13.23
C LYS A 157 15.87 1.04 -14.15
N ARG A 158 15.34 -0.16 -13.93
CA ARG A 158 15.59 -1.35 -14.78
C ARG A 158 14.56 -1.53 -15.90
N GLY A 159 13.59 -0.63 -16.02
CA GLY A 159 12.48 -0.73 -16.97
C GLY A 159 11.48 -1.85 -16.63
N GLU A 160 11.47 -2.35 -15.39
CA GLU A 160 10.53 -3.35 -14.92
C GLU A 160 9.20 -2.69 -14.55
N LYS A 161 8.09 -3.24 -15.05
CA LYS A 161 6.74 -2.75 -14.72
C LYS A 161 6.29 -3.25 -13.36
N SER A 162 5.84 -2.34 -12.52
CA SER A 162 5.39 -2.62 -11.15
C SER A 162 3.93 -2.23 -10.94
N ILE A 163 3.22 -3.01 -10.12
CA ILE A 163 1.89 -2.64 -9.62
C ILE A 163 1.92 -2.71 -8.10
N ILE A 164 1.66 -1.57 -7.46
CA ILE A 164 1.46 -1.47 -6.01
C ILE A 164 -0.02 -1.76 -5.72
N VAL A 165 -0.28 -2.68 -4.79
CA VAL A 165 -1.64 -3.00 -4.33
C VAL A 165 -1.84 -2.40 -2.95
N SER A 166 -2.50 -1.26 -2.88
CA SER A 166 -2.83 -0.56 -1.63
C SER A 166 -4.07 0.33 -1.78
N THR A 167 -4.70 0.68 -0.68
CA THR A 167 -5.74 1.72 -0.63
C THR A 167 -5.17 3.08 -0.29
N ASP A 168 -3.90 3.13 0.10
CA ASP A 168 -3.22 4.37 0.41
C ASP A 168 -2.98 5.21 -0.84
N LYS A 169 -3.33 6.49 -0.74
CA LYS A 169 -3.16 7.42 -1.85
C LYS A 169 -1.75 7.97 -1.94
N ASP A 170 -0.94 7.79 -0.91
CA ASP A 170 0.42 8.30 -0.89
C ASP A 170 1.27 7.68 -1.98
N PHE A 171 0.98 6.42 -2.32
CA PHE A 171 1.61 5.75 -3.45
C PHE A 171 1.29 6.36 -4.82
N LEU A 172 0.28 7.22 -4.94
CA LEU A 172 -0.03 7.88 -6.22
C LEU A 172 1.10 8.82 -6.68
N GLN A 173 1.94 9.30 -5.77
CA GLN A 173 3.14 10.06 -6.12
C GLN A 173 4.22 9.23 -6.83
N LEU A 174 4.19 7.89 -6.65
CA LEU A 174 5.17 6.96 -7.24
C LEU A 174 4.79 6.48 -8.66
N ILE A 175 3.65 6.94 -9.17
CA ILE A 175 3.19 6.56 -10.51
C ILE A 175 4.05 7.23 -11.57
N ASP A 176 4.66 6.40 -12.43
CA ASP A 176 5.46 6.81 -13.57
C ASP A 176 5.09 5.95 -14.81
N GLU A 177 5.96 5.88 -15.81
CA GLU A 177 5.75 5.05 -17.00
C GLU A 177 5.77 3.54 -16.71
N ASN A 178 6.42 3.11 -15.62
CA ASN A 178 6.60 1.71 -15.23
C ASN A 178 5.78 1.33 -13.99
N THR A 179 5.36 2.28 -13.17
CA THR A 179 4.69 2.06 -11.89
C THR A 179 3.23 2.47 -11.94
N ARG A 180 2.34 1.58 -11.51
CA ARG A 180 0.91 1.83 -11.35
C ARG A 180 0.46 1.42 -9.95
N VAL A 181 -0.69 1.97 -9.50
CA VAL A 181 -1.27 1.67 -8.19
C VAL A 181 -2.66 1.07 -8.36
N TYR A 182 -2.90 -0.09 -7.80
CA TYR A 182 -4.22 -0.71 -7.78
C TYR A 182 -4.89 -0.55 -6.43
N SER A 183 -6.08 0.08 -6.43
CA SER A 183 -6.92 0.16 -5.24
C SER A 183 -7.97 -0.97 -5.26
N PRO A 184 -7.84 -2.01 -4.41
CA PRO A 184 -8.77 -3.12 -4.42
C PRO A 184 -10.16 -2.75 -3.89
N VAL A 185 -10.29 -1.68 -3.10
CA VAL A 185 -11.60 -1.17 -2.63
C VAL A 185 -12.35 -0.48 -3.76
N LYS A 186 -11.68 0.42 -4.47
CA LYS A 186 -12.28 1.15 -5.61
C LYS A 186 -12.31 0.32 -6.89
N LYS A 187 -11.54 -0.76 -6.96
CA LYS A 187 -11.32 -1.58 -8.16
C LYS A 187 -10.80 -0.75 -9.35
N VAL A 188 -9.90 0.18 -9.06
CA VAL A 188 -9.30 1.08 -10.03
C VAL A 188 -7.81 0.84 -10.06
N LEU A 189 -7.26 0.66 -11.26
CA LEU A 189 -5.83 0.71 -11.51
C LEU A 189 -5.49 2.15 -11.91
N TYR A 190 -4.77 2.83 -11.03
CA TYR A 190 -4.30 4.19 -11.28
C TYR A 190 -3.04 4.15 -12.13
N ASP A 191 -3.08 4.87 -13.23
CA ASP A 191 -1.96 5.24 -14.08
C ASP A 191 -1.82 6.77 -14.10
N HIS A 192 -0.80 7.27 -14.78
CA HIS A 192 -0.54 8.71 -14.86
C HIS A 192 -1.77 9.50 -15.35
N LYS A 193 -2.45 9.00 -16.40
CA LYS A 193 -3.60 9.69 -16.98
C LYS A 193 -4.77 9.80 -16.02
N ASN A 194 -5.17 8.69 -15.41
CA ASN A 194 -6.36 8.71 -14.54
C ASN A 194 -6.10 9.37 -13.18
N VAL A 195 -4.84 9.48 -12.73
CA VAL A 195 -4.48 10.32 -11.59
C VAL A 195 -4.72 11.79 -11.93
N VAL A 196 -4.22 12.26 -13.07
CA VAL A 196 -4.45 13.65 -13.52
C VAL A 196 -5.95 13.93 -13.67
N ASP A 197 -6.70 13.03 -14.29
CA ASP A 197 -8.14 13.19 -14.46
C ASP A 197 -8.89 13.25 -13.12
N THR A 198 -8.44 12.50 -12.12
CA THR A 198 -9.11 12.37 -10.80
C THR A 198 -8.69 13.45 -9.81
N LEU A 199 -7.39 13.73 -9.72
CA LEU A 199 -6.81 14.64 -8.72
C LEU A 199 -6.55 16.02 -9.27
N GLN A 200 -6.57 16.20 -10.60
CA GLN A 200 -6.23 17.44 -11.30
C GLN A 200 -4.79 17.92 -11.00
N VAL A 201 -3.88 16.98 -10.74
CA VAL A 201 -2.47 17.21 -10.43
C VAL A 201 -1.67 16.10 -11.06
N LEU A 202 -0.44 16.38 -11.49
CA LEU A 202 0.49 15.34 -11.93
C LEU A 202 0.89 14.45 -10.74
N PRO A 203 1.06 13.13 -10.93
CA PRO A 203 1.57 12.23 -9.89
C PRO A 203 2.85 12.77 -9.23
N GLU A 204 3.80 13.25 -10.01
CA GLU A 204 5.10 13.77 -9.58
C GLU A 204 4.97 15.01 -8.66
N ASN A 205 3.86 15.74 -8.78
CA ASN A 205 3.58 16.93 -7.99
C ASN A 205 2.59 16.66 -6.84
N TYR A 206 2.14 15.41 -6.68
CA TYR A 206 1.12 15.06 -5.69
C TYR A 206 1.60 15.27 -4.26
N ASN A 207 2.87 14.98 -3.97
CA ASN A 207 3.49 15.24 -2.67
C ASN A 207 3.47 16.74 -2.30
N ILE A 208 3.76 17.63 -3.26
CA ILE A 208 3.68 19.09 -3.05
C ILE A 208 2.27 19.51 -2.63
N VAL A 209 1.25 18.94 -3.31
CA VAL A 209 -0.15 19.24 -2.98
C VAL A 209 -0.48 18.73 -1.58
N LYS A 210 -0.06 17.53 -1.21
CA LYS A 210 -0.27 16.98 0.13
C LYS A 210 0.41 17.82 1.20
N ALA A 211 1.64 18.25 0.99
CA ALA A 211 2.37 19.11 1.93
C ALA A 211 1.61 20.42 2.22
N LEU A 212 0.98 21.01 1.20
CA LEU A 212 0.23 22.27 1.30
C LEU A 212 -1.18 22.09 1.88
N VAL A 213 -1.86 21.00 1.51
CA VAL A 213 -3.24 20.71 1.94
C VAL A 213 -3.29 19.97 3.28
N GLY A 214 -2.22 19.24 3.60
CA GLY A 214 -2.15 18.33 4.74
C GLY A 214 -2.76 16.98 4.47
N ASP A 215 -2.63 16.08 5.44
CA ASP A 215 -3.25 14.76 5.47
C ASP A 215 -3.90 14.47 6.82
N ALA A 216 -5.23 14.45 6.83
CA ALA A 216 -5.98 14.18 8.05
C ALA A 216 -5.81 12.73 8.54
N SER A 217 -5.51 11.76 7.65
CA SER A 217 -5.31 10.37 8.02
C SER A 217 -4.00 10.17 8.81
N ASP A 218 -3.01 11.01 8.54
CA ASP A 218 -1.72 11.02 9.23
C ASP A 218 -1.63 12.09 10.33
N ASN A 219 -2.74 12.78 10.57
CA ASN A 219 -2.81 13.89 11.53
C ASN A 219 -1.83 15.04 11.20
N LEU A 220 -1.59 15.27 9.92
CA LEU A 220 -0.76 16.35 9.42
C LEU A 220 -1.66 17.48 8.92
N ALA A 221 -1.60 18.64 9.60
CA ALA A 221 -2.34 19.80 9.18
C ALA A 221 -1.72 20.43 7.94
N GLY A 222 -2.52 20.96 7.02
CA GLY A 222 -2.06 21.78 5.92
C GLY A 222 -2.21 23.28 6.21
N VAL A 223 -1.81 24.11 5.24
CA VAL A 223 -1.96 25.58 5.32
C VAL A 223 -3.44 25.95 5.39
N LYS A 224 -3.83 26.66 6.44
CA LYS A 224 -5.24 26.98 6.72
C LYS A 224 -5.93 27.69 5.57
N GLY A 225 -6.96 27.03 5.01
CA GLY A 225 -7.79 27.56 3.92
C GLY A 225 -7.11 27.47 2.54
N VAL A 226 -6.08 26.63 2.41
CA VAL A 226 -5.51 26.20 1.14
C VAL A 226 -6.08 24.81 0.83
N GLY A 227 -6.54 24.61 -0.40
CA GLY A 227 -7.07 23.33 -0.87
C GLY A 227 -6.73 23.12 -2.33
N VAL A 228 -6.87 21.88 -2.82
CA VAL A 228 -6.46 21.46 -4.17
C VAL A 228 -6.95 22.41 -5.25
N ARG A 229 -8.25 22.78 -5.24
CA ARG A 229 -8.82 23.70 -6.24
C ARG A 229 -8.14 25.06 -6.27
N GLY A 230 -7.76 25.57 -5.09
CA GLY A 230 -7.01 26.83 -4.98
C GLY A 230 -5.60 26.69 -5.54
N LEU A 231 -4.92 25.59 -5.19
CA LEU A 231 -3.57 25.31 -5.67
C LEU A 231 -3.53 25.22 -7.19
N VAL A 232 -4.36 24.40 -7.80
CA VAL A 232 -4.42 24.25 -9.26
C VAL A 232 -4.74 25.57 -9.97
N LYS A 233 -5.61 26.40 -9.38
CA LYS A 233 -5.96 27.71 -9.94
C LYS A 233 -4.80 28.69 -9.93
N TYR A 234 -4.02 28.73 -8.86
CA TYR A 234 -2.96 29.73 -8.67
C TYR A 234 -1.56 29.21 -9.04
N PHE A 235 -1.40 27.88 -9.10
CA PHE A 235 -0.16 27.20 -9.48
C PHE A 235 -0.46 26.15 -10.57
N PRO A 236 -0.81 26.58 -11.80
CA PRO A 236 -1.21 25.68 -12.88
C PRO A 236 -0.09 24.72 -13.31
N LYS A 237 1.16 25.05 -13.04
CA LYS A 237 2.32 24.18 -13.26
C LYS A 237 2.23 22.84 -12.53
N LEU A 238 1.49 22.76 -11.40
CA LEU A 238 1.20 21.48 -10.73
C LEU A 238 0.51 20.45 -11.62
N VAL A 239 -0.12 20.91 -12.72
CA VAL A 239 -0.84 20.06 -13.68
C VAL A 239 -0.07 19.86 -14.98
N THR A 240 0.89 20.72 -15.28
CA THR A 240 1.53 20.81 -16.61
C THR A 240 3.03 20.57 -16.61
N GLU A 241 3.70 20.68 -15.49
CA GLU A 241 5.17 20.61 -15.39
C GLU A 241 5.62 19.54 -14.40
N VAL A 242 6.23 18.47 -14.89
CA VAL A 242 6.77 17.35 -14.08
C VAL A 242 7.92 17.82 -13.17
N THR A 243 8.71 18.80 -13.61
CA THR A 243 9.87 19.31 -12.86
C THR A 243 9.51 20.43 -11.88
N TYR A 244 8.21 20.69 -11.67
CA TYR A 244 7.79 21.74 -10.75
C TYR A 244 8.03 21.29 -9.31
N SER A 245 8.85 22.05 -8.58
CA SER A 245 9.30 21.66 -7.24
C SER A 245 8.61 22.46 -6.12
N LEU A 246 8.80 22.01 -4.88
CA LEU A 246 8.32 22.76 -3.72
C LEU A 246 8.95 24.16 -3.66
N ASN A 247 10.24 24.32 -4.03
CA ASN A 247 10.91 25.60 -4.08
C ASN A 247 10.29 26.54 -5.13
N ASP A 248 9.84 26.01 -6.28
CA ASP A 248 9.16 26.82 -7.29
C ASP A 248 7.83 27.39 -6.76
N ILE A 249 7.12 26.65 -5.89
CA ILE A 249 5.94 27.19 -5.17
C ILE A 249 6.32 28.39 -4.30
N PHE A 250 7.45 28.30 -3.59
CA PHE A 250 7.94 29.40 -2.76
C PHE A 250 8.26 30.62 -3.61
N GLU A 251 9.03 30.44 -4.68
CA GLU A 251 9.44 31.52 -5.59
C GLU A 251 8.22 32.15 -6.28
N ASP A 252 7.28 31.31 -6.78
CA ASP A 252 6.04 31.81 -7.37
C ASP A 252 5.19 32.61 -6.35
N CYS A 253 5.21 32.26 -5.06
CA CYS A 253 4.56 33.05 -4.02
C CYS A 253 5.29 34.34 -3.72
N ALA A 254 6.62 34.32 -3.61
CA ALA A 254 7.46 35.44 -3.20
C ALA A 254 7.60 36.52 -4.29
N SER A 255 7.57 36.12 -5.56
CA SER A 255 7.72 37.00 -6.71
C SER A 255 6.45 37.79 -7.10
N GLN A 256 5.31 37.52 -6.44
CA GLN A 256 4.05 38.20 -6.78
C GLN A 256 4.06 39.69 -6.45
N GLU A 257 3.95 40.55 -7.43
CA GLU A 257 3.78 41.99 -7.22
C GLU A 257 2.47 42.33 -6.46
N LYS A 258 1.42 41.55 -6.70
CA LYS A 258 0.10 41.66 -6.03
C LYS A 258 -0.31 40.30 -5.45
N PRO A 259 0.26 39.91 -4.31
CA PRO A 259 0.01 38.60 -3.73
C PRO A 259 -1.47 38.43 -3.36
N LYS A 260 -2.04 37.28 -3.71
CA LYS A 260 -3.37 36.85 -3.23
C LYS A 260 -3.23 36.20 -1.85
N ALA A 261 -4.35 36.07 -1.13
CA ALA A 261 -4.37 35.49 0.20
C ALA A 261 -3.73 34.09 0.27
N ILE A 262 -3.78 33.31 -0.82
CA ILE A 262 -3.15 31.99 -0.87
C ILE A 262 -1.61 32.09 -0.81
N HIS A 263 -1.00 33.03 -1.57
CA HIS A 263 0.45 33.22 -1.59
C HIS A 263 0.96 33.64 -0.21
N THR A 264 0.30 34.62 0.43
CA THR A 264 0.71 35.13 1.75
C THR A 264 0.54 34.07 2.85
N LYS A 265 -0.49 33.22 2.76
CA LYS A 265 -0.69 32.12 3.71
C LYS A 265 0.37 31.02 3.57
N ILE A 266 0.70 30.64 2.34
CA ILE A 266 1.75 29.64 2.09
C ILE A 266 3.08 30.13 2.61
N LEU A 267 3.47 31.38 2.30
CA LEU A 267 4.73 31.94 2.80
C LEU A 267 4.75 32.08 4.33
N ALA A 268 3.64 32.46 4.95
CA ALA A 268 3.56 32.61 6.40
C ALA A 268 3.71 31.25 7.14
N ASP A 269 3.35 30.14 6.50
CA ASP A 269 3.38 28.81 7.09
C ASP A 269 4.42 27.89 6.44
N TRP A 270 5.42 28.50 5.77
CA TRP A 270 6.36 27.79 4.90
C TRP A 270 7.15 26.69 5.60
N HIS A 271 7.65 26.97 6.80
CA HIS A 271 8.40 25.97 7.57
C HIS A 271 7.56 24.69 7.85
N HIS A 272 6.27 24.88 8.12
CA HIS A 272 5.35 23.76 8.30
C HIS A 272 5.14 22.96 7.00
N VAL A 273 5.03 23.67 5.86
CA VAL A 273 4.94 23.03 4.54
C VAL A 273 6.19 22.21 4.20
N GLU A 274 7.39 22.76 4.46
CA GLU A 274 8.64 22.02 4.27
C GLU A 274 8.72 20.76 5.14
N ASN A 275 8.26 20.84 6.39
CA ASN A 275 8.23 19.69 7.29
C ASN A 275 7.24 18.64 6.80
N ASN A 276 6.03 19.04 6.42
CA ASN A 276 5.03 18.12 5.83
C ASN A 276 5.58 17.42 4.58
N PHE A 277 6.23 18.19 3.69
CA PHE A 277 6.81 17.64 2.47
C PHE A 277 7.81 16.54 2.78
N LYS A 278 8.74 16.78 3.70
CA LYS A 278 9.74 15.77 4.11
C LYS A 278 9.13 14.51 4.72
N ILE A 279 8.04 14.66 5.49
CA ILE A 279 7.38 13.54 6.16
C ILE A 279 6.63 12.66 5.14
N MET A 280 6.01 13.27 4.12
CA MET A 280 5.15 12.60 3.14
C MET A 280 5.88 12.20 1.86
N ASP A 281 7.14 12.59 1.69
CA ASP A 281 7.90 12.30 0.47
C ASP A 281 8.34 10.84 0.42
N LEU A 282 7.92 10.16 -0.65
CA LEU A 282 8.33 8.79 -0.97
C LEU A 282 9.36 8.73 -2.12
N HIS A 283 9.72 9.88 -2.71
CA HIS A 283 10.76 9.93 -3.75
C HIS A 283 12.16 9.95 -3.15
N ASP A 284 12.33 10.64 -2.02
CA ASP A 284 13.57 10.62 -1.25
C ASP A 284 13.43 9.56 -0.14
N THR A 285 13.78 8.32 -0.49
CA THR A 285 13.63 7.19 0.43
C THR A 285 14.58 7.34 1.62
N VAL A 286 14.03 7.17 2.82
CA VAL A 286 14.79 7.26 4.09
C VAL A 286 15.72 6.08 4.35
N LEU A 287 15.80 5.10 3.43
CA LEU A 287 16.65 3.93 3.59
C LEU A 287 18.12 4.31 3.52
N ASP A 288 18.87 3.96 4.56
CA ASP A 288 20.32 4.02 4.53
C ASP A 288 20.93 2.89 3.67
N SER A 289 22.25 2.92 3.47
CA SER A 289 22.91 1.91 2.62
C SER A 289 22.79 0.48 3.16
N VAL A 290 22.69 0.30 4.47
CA VAL A 290 22.57 -1.01 5.10
C VAL A 290 21.16 -1.56 4.88
N GLU A 291 20.15 -0.70 5.02
CA GLU A 291 18.76 -1.05 4.78
C GLU A 291 18.51 -1.35 3.30
N GLN A 292 19.09 -0.56 2.38
CA GLN A 292 19.07 -0.86 0.95
C GLN A 292 19.69 -2.22 0.63
N ASP A 293 20.85 -2.53 1.20
CA ASP A 293 21.50 -3.83 1.03
C ASP A 293 20.65 -4.99 1.57
N LEU A 294 19.92 -4.78 2.67
CA LEU A 294 18.99 -5.77 3.20
C LEU A 294 17.83 -6.02 2.23
N VAL A 295 17.23 -4.97 1.65
CA VAL A 295 16.20 -5.14 0.61
C VAL A 295 16.74 -5.91 -0.57
N TYR A 296 17.90 -5.52 -1.10
CA TYR A 296 18.53 -6.24 -2.22
C TYR A 296 18.81 -7.71 -1.91
N LYS A 297 19.28 -8.01 -0.70
CA LYS A 297 19.53 -9.38 -0.24
C LYS A 297 18.24 -10.20 -0.23
N ILE A 298 17.16 -9.67 0.37
CA ILE A 298 15.85 -10.35 0.39
C ILE A 298 15.34 -10.58 -1.03
N LEU A 299 15.42 -9.56 -1.90
CA LEU A 299 14.96 -9.65 -3.29
C LEU A 299 15.83 -10.58 -4.17
N ALA A 300 17.06 -10.88 -3.75
CA ALA A 300 17.94 -11.84 -4.41
C ALA A 300 17.75 -13.28 -3.91
N GLU A 301 17.02 -13.49 -2.81
CA GLU A 301 16.74 -14.83 -2.32
C GLU A 301 15.91 -15.62 -3.33
N PRO A 302 16.25 -16.91 -3.57
CA PRO A 302 15.52 -17.72 -4.52
C PRO A 302 14.08 -17.94 -4.07
N VAL A 303 13.14 -17.73 -5.00
CA VAL A 303 11.71 -17.99 -4.78
C VAL A 303 11.46 -19.49 -5.04
N THR A 304 10.95 -20.17 -4.03
CA THR A 304 10.64 -21.60 -4.12
C THR A 304 9.22 -21.83 -4.65
N LYS A 305 8.96 -23.05 -5.14
CA LYS A 305 7.60 -23.47 -5.52
C LYS A 305 6.66 -23.41 -4.32
N VAL A 306 5.35 -23.30 -4.62
CA VAL A 306 4.30 -23.41 -3.62
C VAL A 306 4.47 -24.70 -2.80
N ASN A 307 4.53 -24.59 -1.49
CA ASN A 307 4.51 -25.74 -0.59
C ASN A 307 3.07 -26.13 -0.29
N ILE A 308 2.44 -26.84 -1.23
CA ILE A 308 1.03 -27.25 -1.14
C ILE A 308 0.78 -28.08 0.12
N GLY A 309 1.66 -29.06 0.41
CA GLY A 309 1.48 -29.94 1.57
C GLY A 309 1.45 -29.16 2.89
N ARG A 310 2.38 -28.22 3.10
CA ARG A 310 2.39 -27.40 4.32
C ARG A 310 1.20 -26.44 4.35
N PHE A 311 0.82 -25.86 3.23
CA PHE A 311 -0.35 -24.97 3.15
C PHE A 311 -1.64 -25.70 3.56
N LEU A 312 -1.87 -26.92 3.02
CA LEU A 312 -3.03 -27.74 3.38
C LEU A 312 -2.99 -28.16 4.86
N GLN A 313 -1.81 -28.50 5.38
CA GLN A 313 -1.64 -28.81 6.81
C GLN A 313 -2.04 -27.62 7.69
N LEU A 314 -1.64 -26.37 7.32
CA LEU A 314 -2.02 -25.16 8.03
C LEU A 314 -3.55 -24.96 8.02
N LEU A 315 -4.22 -25.21 6.89
CA LEU A 315 -5.67 -25.14 6.82
C LEU A 315 -6.36 -26.14 7.75
N ASP A 316 -5.84 -27.36 7.86
CA ASP A 316 -6.37 -28.37 8.78
C ASP A 316 -6.12 -27.98 10.25
N GLU A 317 -4.91 -27.53 10.59
CA GLU A 317 -4.55 -27.02 11.93
C GLU A 317 -5.51 -25.89 12.35
N ASP A 318 -5.81 -24.96 11.44
CA ASP A 318 -6.65 -23.78 11.70
C ASP A 318 -8.15 -24.07 11.51
N ARG A 319 -8.50 -25.30 11.14
CA ARG A 319 -9.89 -25.69 10.85
C ARG A 319 -10.56 -24.77 9.83
N LEU A 320 -9.86 -24.46 8.76
CA LEU A 320 -10.24 -23.47 7.77
C LEU A 320 -10.83 -24.08 6.51
N ASP A 321 -12.08 -23.73 6.21
CA ASP A 321 -12.65 -23.90 4.87
C ASP A 321 -12.25 -22.71 4.00
N PHE A 322 -11.17 -22.87 3.21
CA PHE A 322 -10.63 -21.78 2.42
C PHE A 322 -11.32 -21.64 1.06
N VAL A 323 -11.13 -22.63 0.18
CA VAL A 323 -11.80 -22.76 -1.12
C VAL A 323 -12.03 -24.24 -1.43
N LYS A 324 -13.02 -24.55 -2.29
CA LYS A 324 -13.40 -25.95 -2.60
C LYS A 324 -12.28 -26.81 -3.16
N ASP A 325 -11.43 -26.23 -4.02
CA ASP A 325 -10.25 -26.87 -4.61
C ASP A 325 -9.02 -26.03 -4.31
N THR A 326 -8.46 -26.20 -3.13
CA THR A 326 -7.29 -25.41 -2.67
C THR A 326 -6.04 -25.72 -3.48
N GLU A 327 -5.80 -26.98 -3.85
CA GLU A 327 -4.64 -27.36 -4.65
C GLU A 327 -4.70 -26.70 -6.04
N GLY A 328 -5.83 -26.83 -6.72
CA GLY A 328 -6.06 -26.17 -7.99
C GLY A 328 -5.97 -24.65 -7.89
N TRP A 329 -6.49 -24.06 -6.81
CA TRP A 329 -6.39 -22.64 -6.56
C TRP A 329 -4.93 -22.19 -6.43
N LEU A 330 -4.11 -22.89 -5.64
CA LEU A 330 -2.69 -22.61 -5.47
C LEU A 330 -1.93 -22.73 -6.79
N CYS A 331 -2.08 -23.87 -7.49
CA CYS A 331 -1.40 -24.11 -8.76
C CYS A 331 -1.75 -23.07 -9.82
N ASN A 332 -3.03 -22.75 -9.97
CA ASN A 332 -3.49 -21.80 -10.98
C ASN A 332 -3.12 -20.36 -10.64
N THR A 333 -3.22 -19.96 -9.35
CA THR A 333 -2.94 -18.60 -8.93
C THR A 333 -1.47 -18.23 -9.12
N PHE A 334 -0.55 -19.13 -8.79
CA PHE A 334 0.88 -18.82 -8.79
C PHE A 334 1.64 -19.37 -10.01
N SER A 335 0.93 -19.79 -11.05
CA SER A 335 1.52 -20.39 -12.26
C SER A 335 2.40 -19.43 -13.07
N SER A 336 2.20 -18.11 -12.94
CA SER A 336 2.98 -17.09 -13.65
C SER A 336 4.29 -16.72 -12.97
N VAL A 337 4.41 -17.04 -11.67
CA VAL A 337 5.55 -16.62 -10.86
C VAL A 337 6.79 -17.38 -11.27
N LYS A 338 7.87 -16.66 -11.53
CA LYS A 338 9.17 -17.24 -11.86
C LYS A 338 9.77 -17.86 -10.59
N ILE A 339 10.08 -19.13 -10.68
CA ILE A 339 10.80 -19.86 -9.65
C ILE A 339 12.29 -19.79 -10.02
N SER A 340 13.14 -19.44 -9.09
CA SER A 340 14.58 -19.33 -9.25
C SER A 340 15.32 -20.52 -8.65
#